data_dabd9906db7435f701a73714ca0a9970
#
_entry.id   dabd9906db7435f701a73714ca0a9970
#
_cell.length_a   1.000
_cell.length_b   1.000
_cell.length_c   1.000
_cell.angle_alpha   90.00
_cell.angle_beta   90.00
_cell.angle_gamma   90.00
#
_symmetry.space_group_name_H-M   'P 1'
#
loop_
_entity.id
_entity.type
_entity.pdbx_description
1 polymer ?
#
loop_
_entity_poly.entity_id
_entity_poly.type
_entity_poly.pdbx_seq_one_letter_code
_entity_poly.pdbx_strand_id
1 'polypeptide(L)'
;SVGAKVNVDSASLTWKAHLVESGNVTAPIKTIYMIKIPYTNFANKNDTDNRNFLDGLEQRYGIEDVNSREKQIFNRLNDIRKDETHIFKQAINEMKGYEYSNTQQRINATGNELDKEIGYLQKDWKNSFNKNDKINLFGMRDQYKTDTAGVVDYDSDAYGVAYVHEGKTSKTGNASGWYAGAIKNKFDFSDIGGSKEEQSIVKAGAFKSMPIGKDYNNGLNWTISAEGFMGNGETKRKFL
;
A
#
# COMPACT_ATOMS: atom_id res chain seq x y z
N SER A 1 37.53 -19.29 46.67
CA SER A 1 36.71 -19.77 45.55
C SER A 1 36.27 -18.57 44.69
N VAL A 2 36.73 -18.50 43.49
CA VAL A 2 36.30 -17.51 42.53
C VAL A 2 34.89 -17.93 42.07
N GLY A 3 33.86 -17.32 42.63
CA GLY A 3 32.48 -17.55 42.23
C GLY A 3 32.33 -17.12 40.76
N ALA A 4 32.00 -18.06 39.88
CA ALA A 4 31.70 -17.72 38.48
C ALA A 4 30.54 -16.73 38.43
N LYS A 5 30.76 -15.54 37.87
CA LYS A 5 29.74 -14.55 37.64
C LYS A 5 28.83 -15.04 36.51
N VAL A 6 27.63 -15.42 36.84
CA VAL A 6 26.62 -15.85 35.85
C VAL A 6 25.88 -14.60 35.36
N ASN A 7 26.00 -14.31 34.09
CA ASN A 7 25.18 -13.30 33.42
C ASN A 7 24.05 -13.99 32.68
N VAL A 8 22.84 -13.48 32.85
CA VAL A 8 21.66 -13.94 32.13
C VAL A 8 21.17 -12.82 31.21
N ASP A 9 20.76 -13.20 30.02
CA ASP A 9 20.15 -12.26 29.09
C ASP A 9 19.06 -12.99 28.28
N SER A 10 18.10 -12.22 27.78
CA SER A 10 17.05 -12.70 26.90
C SER A 10 17.41 -12.39 25.47
N ALA A 11 17.19 -13.33 24.54
CA ALA A 11 17.32 -13.09 23.11
C ALA A 11 16.16 -12.26 22.56
N SER A 12 14.98 -12.29 23.21
CA SER A 12 13.80 -11.57 22.79
C SER A 12 13.94 -10.05 22.97
N LEU A 13 13.41 -9.29 22.01
CA LEU A 13 13.31 -7.83 22.10
C LEU A 13 12.36 -7.38 23.22
N THR A 14 11.27 -8.11 23.45
CA THR A 14 10.17 -7.75 24.33
C THR A 14 10.25 -8.33 25.73
N TRP A 15 11.32 -9.08 26.05
CA TRP A 15 11.54 -9.70 27.35
C TRP A 15 12.95 -9.46 27.87
N LYS A 16 13.06 -9.29 29.21
CA LYS A 16 14.32 -9.26 29.94
C LYS A 16 14.45 -10.48 30.81
N ALA A 17 15.65 -11.03 30.91
CA ALA A 17 16.00 -11.99 31.94
C ALA A 17 16.62 -11.27 33.13
N HIS A 18 16.17 -11.60 34.32
CA HIS A 18 16.69 -11.08 35.58
C HIS A 18 17.07 -12.22 36.52
N LEU A 19 18.32 -12.24 36.95
CA LEU A 19 18.84 -13.24 37.88
C LEU A 19 18.72 -12.72 39.32
N VAL A 20 18.06 -13.49 40.16
CA VAL A 20 18.02 -13.23 41.61
C VAL A 20 18.76 -14.37 42.31
N GLU A 21 19.75 -14.01 43.14
CA GLU A 21 20.44 -14.94 43.99
C GLU A 21 19.84 -14.84 45.41
N SER A 22 19.46 -15.99 45.96
CA SER A 22 18.94 -16.12 47.32
C SER A 22 19.58 -17.34 47.99
N GLY A 23 19.39 -17.46 49.31
CA GLY A 23 19.97 -18.57 50.07
C GLY A 23 21.28 -18.20 50.77
N ASN A 24 21.94 -19.21 51.36
CA ASN A 24 23.17 -19.02 52.14
C ASN A 24 24.40 -19.14 51.23
N VAL A 25 25.54 -18.62 51.66
CA VAL A 25 26.80 -18.66 50.95
C VAL A 25 27.22 -20.11 50.57
N THR A 26 26.78 -21.07 51.36
CA THR A 26 27.04 -22.50 51.17
C THR A 26 26.07 -23.21 50.24
N ALA A 27 24.88 -22.63 50.01
CA ALA A 27 23.84 -23.15 49.12
C ALA A 27 23.08 -22.02 48.42
N PRO A 28 23.71 -21.34 47.47
CA PRO A 28 23.07 -20.25 46.75
C PRO A 28 21.99 -20.79 45.77
N ILE A 29 20.81 -20.24 45.87
CA ILE A 29 19.73 -20.54 44.90
C ILE A 29 19.73 -19.40 43.87
N LYS A 30 19.83 -19.76 42.59
CA LYS A 30 19.76 -18.82 41.46
C LYS A 30 18.43 -18.99 40.74
N THR A 31 17.61 -17.95 40.78
CA THR A 31 16.31 -17.95 40.11
C THR A 31 16.32 -16.92 38.98
N ILE A 32 15.90 -17.34 37.80
CA ILE A 32 15.77 -16.47 36.64
C ILE A 32 14.31 -16.08 36.50
N TYR A 33 14.07 -14.79 36.47
CA TYR A 33 12.75 -14.21 36.18
C TYR A 33 12.76 -13.62 34.78
N MET A 34 11.71 -13.92 34.00
CA MET A 34 11.44 -13.27 32.75
C MET A 34 10.47 -12.11 32.96
N ILE A 35 10.90 -10.92 32.60
CA ILE A 35 10.13 -9.69 32.78
C ILE A 35 9.79 -9.15 31.38
N LYS A 36 8.49 -8.99 31.10
CA LYS A 36 8.03 -8.39 29.86
C LYS A 36 8.39 -6.90 29.83
N ILE A 37 8.91 -6.45 28.70
CA ILE A 37 9.09 -5.04 28.40
C ILE A 37 7.78 -4.53 27.80
N PRO A 38 7.14 -3.49 28.35
CA PRO A 38 5.93 -2.92 27.76
C PRO A 38 6.13 -2.51 26.31
N TYR A 39 5.19 -2.81 25.44
CA TYR A 39 5.27 -2.44 24.03
C TYR A 39 5.41 -0.93 23.82
N THR A 40 4.83 -0.12 24.71
CA THR A 40 4.95 1.35 24.68
C THR A 40 6.39 1.86 24.74
N ASN A 41 7.32 1.05 25.28
CA ASN A 41 8.75 1.42 25.35
C ASN A 41 9.44 1.45 23.98
N PHE A 42 8.80 0.87 22.96
CA PHE A 42 9.33 0.84 21.59
C PHE A 42 8.84 2.01 20.72
N ALA A 43 7.95 2.85 21.24
CA ALA A 43 7.53 4.08 20.58
C ALA A 43 8.49 5.24 20.89
N ASN A 44 8.70 6.12 19.91
CA ASN A 44 9.36 7.38 20.18
C ASN A 44 8.50 8.25 21.09
N LYS A 45 9.14 9.01 21.99
CA LYS A 45 8.43 9.84 22.99
C LYS A 45 7.45 10.84 22.37
N ASN A 46 7.76 11.33 21.18
CA ASN A 46 6.96 12.33 20.46
C ASN A 46 5.94 11.72 19.49
N ASP A 47 5.92 10.40 19.34
CA ASP A 47 5.02 9.70 18.42
C ASP A 47 3.78 9.22 19.19
N THR A 48 2.85 10.13 19.39
CA THR A 48 1.61 9.90 20.14
C THR A 48 0.77 8.81 19.51
N ASP A 49 0.73 8.73 18.17
CA ASP A 49 -0.06 7.75 17.44
C ASP A 49 0.45 6.32 17.69
N ASN A 50 1.76 6.09 17.53
CA ASN A 50 2.35 4.80 17.85
C ASN A 50 2.24 4.45 19.35
N ARG A 51 2.38 5.41 20.24
CA ARG A 51 2.21 5.17 21.68
C ARG A 51 0.82 4.69 22.01
N ASN A 52 -0.21 5.36 21.50
CA ASN A 52 -1.61 4.99 21.74
C ASN A 52 -1.91 3.59 21.18
N PHE A 53 -1.40 3.28 19.99
CA PHE A 53 -1.57 1.95 19.41
C PHE A 53 -0.89 0.86 20.25
N LEU A 54 0.37 1.08 20.65
CA LEU A 54 1.14 0.14 21.48
C LEU A 54 0.56 0.00 22.89
N ASP A 55 -0.02 1.07 23.46
CA ASP A 55 -0.76 1.00 24.71
C ASP A 55 -2.01 0.11 24.58
N GLY A 56 -2.75 0.26 23.49
CA GLY A 56 -3.87 -0.62 23.18
C GLY A 56 -3.46 -2.10 23.07
N LEU A 57 -2.32 -2.39 22.44
CA LEU A 57 -1.77 -3.75 22.38
C LEU A 57 -1.36 -4.27 23.77
N GLU A 58 -0.73 -3.41 24.60
CA GLU A 58 -0.33 -3.77 25.94
C GLU A 58 -1.53 -4.12 26.82
N GLN A 59 -2.62 -3.37 26.73
CA GLN A 59 -3.85 -3.62 27.49
C GLN A 59 -4.52 -4.95 27.10
N ARG A 60 -4.33 -5.41 25.86
CA ARG A 60 -4.89 -6.69 25.40
C ARG A 60 -3.98 -7.88 25.66
N TYR A 61 -2.71 -7.64 25.92
CA TYR A 61 -1.75 -8.69 26.17
C TYR A 61 -2.05 -9.44 27.47
N GLY A 62 -2.16 -10.75 27.37
CA GLY A 62 -2.38 -11.66 28.52
C GLY A 62 -3.84 -11.88 28.88
N ILE A 63 -4.80 -11.23 28.20
CA ILE A 63 -6.23 -11.46 28.35
C ILE A 63 -6.87 -12.13 27.14
N GLU A 64 -6.09 -12.36 26.08
CA GLU A 64 -6.51 -13.01 24.85
C GLU A 64 -6.71 -14.53 25.04
N ASP A 65 -7.65 -15.09 24.27
CA ASP A 65 -7.87 -16.54 24.25
C ASP A 65 -6.64 -17.27 23.72
N VAL A 66 -6.31 -18.42 24.36
CA VAL A 66 -5.08 -19.20 24.08
C VAL A 66 -4.98 -19.64 22.60
N ASN A 67 -6.10 -19.91 21.95
CA ASN A 67 -6.16 -20.36 20.56
C ASN A 67 -6.52 -19.24 19.57
N SER A 68 -6.56 -17.99 20.03
CA SER A 68 -6.93 -16.86 19.19
C SER A 68 -5.82 -16.48 18.21
N ARG A 69 -6.20 -15.85 17.11
CA ARG A 69 -5.25 -15.22 16.18
C ARG A 69 -4.45 -14.12 16.89
N GLU A 70 -5.07 -13.44 17.82
CA GLU A 70 -4.44 -12.39 18.63
C GLU A 70 -3.28 -12.97 19.45
N LYS A 71 -3.46 -14.13 20.08
CA LYS A 71 -2.40 -14.85 20.78
C LYS A 71 -1.23 -15.20 19.86
N GLN A 72 -1.52 -15.63 18.65
CA GLN A 72 -0.47 -15.93 17.66
C GLN A 72 0.34 -14.68 17.30
N ILE A 73 -0.32 -13.52 17.15
CA ILE A 73 0.36 -12.26 16.88
C ILE A 73 1.29 -11.89 18.04
N PHE A 74 0.82 -11.96 19.30
CA PHE A 74 1.66 -11.67 20.45
C PHE A 74 2.85 -12.62 20.59
N ASN A 75 2.65 -13.91 20.31
CA ASN A 75 3.74 -14.88 20.30
C ASN A 75 4.81 -14.47 19.28
N ARG A 76 4.41 -14.11 18.05
CA ARG A 76 5.34 -13.66 17.00
C ARG A 76 6.06 -12.37 17.38
N LEU A 77 5.38 -11.40 18.00
CA LEU A 77 6.03 -10.18 18.50
C LEU A 77 7.07 -10.49 19.58
N ASN A 78 6.80 -11.48 20.42
CA ASN A 78 7.70 -11.90 21.50
C ASN A 78 8.88 -12.75 21.01
N ASP A 79 8.75 -13.36 19.82
CA ASP A 79 9.84 -14.12 19.17
C ASP A 79 10.85 -13.22 18.45
N ILE A 80 10.53 -11.92 18.24
CA ILE A 80 11.42 -10.95 17.63
C ILE A 80 12.66 -10.75 18.50
N ARG A 81 13.84 -10.82 17.89
CA ARG A 81 15.12 -10.74 18.58
C ARG A 81 15.53 -9.29 18.84
N LYS A 82 16.44 -9.08 19.78
CA LYS A 82 16.94 -7.73 20.17
C LYS A 82 17.57 -6.96 19.01
N ASP A 83 18.22 -7.65 18.09
CA ASP A 83 18.85 -7.08 16.90
C ASP A 83 17.86 -6.80 15.75
N GLU A 84 16.60 -7.21 15.91
CA GLU A 84 15.54 -7.11 14.91
C GLU A 84 14.50 -6.03 15.22
N THR A 85 14.90 -4.94 15.87
CA THR A 85 13.99 -3.83 16.22
C THR A 85 13.23 -3.28 15.00
N HIS A 86 13.85 -3.30 13.81
CA HIS A 86 13.21 -2.88 12.56
C HIS A 86 12.02 -3.77 12.19
N ILE A 87 12.10 -5.09 12.46
CA ILE A 87 11.01 -6.05 12.23
C ILE A 87 9.82 -5.72 13.14
N PHE A 88 10.09 -5.40 14.42
CA PHE A 88 9.03 -4.99 15.34
C PHE A 88 8.30 -3.73 14.85
N LYS A 89 9.05 -2.71 14.46
CA LYS A 89 8.46 -1.47 13.92
C LYS A 89 7.60 -1.72 12.69
N GLN A 90 8.07 -2.58 11.81
CA GLN A 90 7.31 -2.95 10.61
C GLN A 90 6.04 -3.72 10.96
N ALA A 91 6.11 -4.71 11.85
CA ALA A 91 4.92 -5.45 12.31
C ALA A 91 3.85 -4.51 12.90
N ILE A 92 4.28 -3.49 13.67
CA ILE A 92 3.37 -2.47 14.20
C ILE A 92 2.72 -1.66 13.07
N ASN A 93 3.48 -1.23 12.06
CA ASN A 93 2.95 -0.48 10.93
C ASN A 93 1.96 -1.32 10.11
N GLU A 94 2.25 -2.60 9.90
CA GLU A 94 1.34 -3.54 9.24
C GLU A 94 0.04 -3.72 10.01
N MET A 95 0.11 -3.88 11.34
CA MET A 95 -1.08 -3.99 12.19
C MET A 95 -1.91 -2.71 12.21
N LYS A 96 -1.30 -1.53 12.09
CA LYS A 96 -1.99 -0.24 11.95
C LYS A 96 -2.66 -0.08 10.58
N GLY A 97 -2.39 -0.96 9.63
CA GLY A 97 -3.00 -0.93 8.30
C GLY A 97 -2.48 0.18 7.40
N TYR A 98 -1.29 0.70 7.59
CA TYR A 98 -0.70 1.76 6.75
C TYR A 98 -0.61 1.40 5.27
N GLU A 99 -0.50 0.11 4.95
CA GLU A 99 -0.55 -0.36 3.56
C GLU A 99 -1.90 -0.08 2.89
N TYR A 100 -3.00 0.00 3.66
CA TYR A 100 -4.32 0.36 3.12
C TYR A 100 -4.53 1.86 2.98
N SER A 101 -3.83 2.69 3.75
CA SER A 101 -4.05 4.14 3.74
C SER A 101 -3.88 4.75 2.35
N ASN A 102 -3.02 4.16 1.51
CA ASN A 102 -2.73 4.61 0.16
C ASN A 102 -3.39 3.78 -0.94
N THR A 103 -4.27 2.82 -0.60
CA THR A 103 -4.98 2.01 -1.62
C THR A 103 -5.80 2.88 -2.56
N GLN A 104 -6.54 3.85 -2.03
CA GLN A 104 -7.32 4.77 -2.84
C GLN A 104 -6.44 5.63 -3.75
N GLN A 105 -5.29 6.07 -3.26
CA GLN A 105 -4.32 6.81 -4.07
C GLN A 105 -3.78 5.96 -5.22
N ARG A 106 -3.47 4.68 -4.98
CA ARG A 106 -3.00 3.76 -6.01
C ARG A 106 -4.08 3.47 -7.05
N ILE A 107 -5.34 3.30 -6.62
CA ILE A 107 -6.49 3.14 -7.52
C ILE A 107 -6.64 4.37 -8.41
N ASN A 108 -6.59 5.56 -7.82
CA ASN A 108 -6.69 6.81 -8.56
C ASN A 108 -5.52 6.98 -9.55
N ALA A 109 -4.29 6.67 -9.14
CA ALA A 109 -3.13 6.73 -10.01
C ALA A 109 -3.28 5.78 -11.22
N THR A 110 -3.71 4.54 -10.98
CA THR A 110 -3.95 3.56 -12.05
C THR A 110 -5.06 4.03 -13.00
N GLY A 111 -6.15 4.59 -12.47
CA GLY A 111 -7.23 5.16 -13.27
C GLY A 111 -6.79 6.35 -14.12
N ASN A 112 -6.00 7.25 -13.55
CA ASN A 112 -5.46 8.42 -14.23
C ASN A 112 -4.53 8.05 -15.40
N GLU A 113 -3.77 6.97 -15.30
CA GLU A 113 -2.93 6.51 -16.42
C GLU A 113 -3.78 6.02 -17.59
N LEU A 114 -4.86 5.29 -17.31
CA LEU A 114 -5.80 4.91 -18.37
C LEU A 114 -6.45 6.12 -19.02
N ASP A 115 -6.84 7.12 -18.22
CA ASP A 115 -7.43 8.38 -18.72
C ASP A 115 -6.45 9.16 -19.59
N LYS A 116 -5.19 9.18 -19.23
CA LYS A 116 -4.14 9.82 -20.00
C LYS A 116 -3.96 9.17 -21.36
N GLU A 117 -3.94 7.84 -21.43
CA GLU A 117 -3.81 7.11 -22.68
C GLU A 117 -5.04 7.29 -23.59
N ILE A 118 -6.25 7.25 -23.03
CA ILE A 118 -7.48 7.58 -23.76
C ILE A 118 -7.42 9.03 -24.27
N GLY A 119 -6.98 9.96 -23.44
CA GLY A 119 -6.84 11.37 -23.80
C GLY A 119 -5.83 11.63 -24.91
N TYR A 120 -4.74 10.87 -24.98
CA TYR A 120 -3.79 10.94 -26.08
C TYR A 120 -4.43 10.50 -27.40
N LEU A 121 -5.15 9.39 -27.40
CA LEU A 121 -5.88 8.93 -28.58
C LEU A 121 -6.91 9.95 -29.06
N GLN A 122 -7.62 10.61 -28.13
CA GLN A 122 -8.59 11.66 -28.47
C GLN A 122 -7.92 12.90 -29.05
N LYS A 123 -6.73 13.30 -28.59
CA LYS A 123 -5.97 14.46 -29.11
C LYS A 123 -5.42 14.21 -30.50
N ASP A 124 -4.89 13.05 -30.75
CA ASP A 124 -4.38 12.66 -32.07
C ASP A 124 -5.45 12.68 -33.15
N TRP A 125 -6.69 12.54 -32.75
CA TRP A 125 -7.83 12.57 -33.64
C TRP A 125 -8.02 13.88 -34.37
N LYS A 126 -7.71 14.98 -33.73
CA LYS A 126 -7.81 16.31 -34.32
C LYS A 126 -6.93 16.49 -35.56
N ASN A 127 -5.96 15.61 -35.74
CA ASN A 127 -4.97 15.68 -36.80
C ASN A 127 -5.11 14.62 -37.88
N SER A 128 -6.03 13.67 -37.76
CA SER A 128 -6.16 12.58 -38.74
C SER A 128 -7.57 12.46 -39.31
N PHE A 129 -7.76 13.00 -40.51
CA PHE A 129 -9.02 13.05 -41.22
C PHE A 129 -9.58 11.68 -41.67
N ASN A 130 -8.89 10.57 -41.52
CA ASN A 130 -9.21 9.31 -42.17
C ASN A 130 -9.28 8.04 -41.33
N LYS A 131 -9.17 8.12 -40.00
CA LYS A 131 -9.25 6.91 -39.18
C LYS A 131 -10.25 7.13 -38.03
N ASN A 132 -11.39 6.42 -38.12
CA ASN A 132 -12.44 6.48 -37.12
C ASN A 132 -12.11 5.67 -35.86
N ASP A 133 -11.16 4.76 -35.93
CA ASP A 133 -10.80 3.83 -34.86
C ASP A 133 -9.33 3.97 -34.53
N LYS A 134 -9.03 4.13 -33.25
CA LYS A 134 -7.67 4.18 -32.70
C LYS A 134 -7.54 3.25 -31.53
N ILE A 135 -6.45 2.53 -31.49
CA ILE A 135 -6.10 1.63 -30.41
C ILE A 135 -4.65 1.90 -29.97
N ASN A 136 -4.39 1.86 -28.68
CA ASN A 136 -3.06 1.91 -28.13
C ASN A 136 -2.89 0.81 -27.08
N LEU A 137 -1.80 0.06 -27.21
CA LEU A 137 -1.31 -0.85 -26.18
C LEU A 137 -0.19 -0.13 -25.45
N PHE A 138 -0.25 -0.09 -24.13
CA PHE A 138 0.73 0.64 -23.34
C PHE A 138 1.21 -0.20 -22.16
N GLY A 139 2.41 0.09 -21.73
CA GLY A 139 3.01 -0.47 -20.53
C GLY A 139 3.81 0.60 -19.81
N MET A 140 3.81 0.54 -18.49
CA MET A 140 4.51 1.48 -17.64
C MET A 140 5.12 0.75 -16.46
N ARG A 141 6.32 1.17 -16.12
CA ARG A 141 6.97 0.76 -14.86
C ARG A 141 7.28 2.00 -14.07
N ASP A 142 6.90 2.00 -12.80
CA ASP A 142 7.13 3.10 -11.90
C ASP A 142 7.66 2.62 -10.54
N GLN A 143 8.37 3.47 -9.84
CA GLN A 143 8.92 3.20 -8.53
C GLN A 143 8.55 4.34 -7.60
N TYR A 144 7.87 4.00 -6.51
CA TYR A 144 7.51 4.96 -5.47
C TYR A 144 8.41 4.76 -4.26
N LYS A 145 9.11 5.82 -3.88
CA LYS A 145 9.93 5.90 -2.67
C LYS A 145 9.52 7.09 -1.83
N THR A 146 9.46 6.88 -0.53
CA THR A 146 9.09 7.94 0.40
C THR A 146 9.81 7.77 1.73
N ASP A 147 10.18 8.88 2.34
CA ASP A 147 10.71 8.92 3.71
C ASP A 147 9.59 9.12 4.75
N THR A 148 8.32 9.13 4.31
CA THR A 148 7.18 9.33 5.21
C THR A 148 6.98 8.09 6.07
N ALA A 149 7.02 8.27 7.38
CA ALA A 149 6.82 7.19 8.33
C ALA A 149 5.44 6.53 8.13
N GLY A 150 5.42 5.20 8.03
CA GLY A 150 4.20 4.42 7.87
C GLY A 150 3.73 4.27 6.42
N VAL A 151 4.44 4.81 5.45
CA VAL A 151 4.18 4.57 4.03
C VAL A 151 5.24 3.62 3.49
N VAL A 152 4.81 2.53 2.87
CA VAL A 152 5.71 1.52 2.32
C VAL A 152 6.05 1.86 0.88
N ASP A 153 7.33 1.77 0.55
CA ASP A 153 7.81 1.88 -0.83
C ASP A 153 7.27 0.76 -1.69
N TYR A 154 7.04 1.02 -2.97
CA TYR A 154 6.59 0.00 -3.90
C TYR A 154 7.11 0.24 -5.30
N ASP A 155 7.25 -0.85 -6.04
CA ASP A 155 7.39 -0.86 -7.50
C ASP A 155 6.04 -1.18 -8.12
N SER A 156 5.72 -0.56 -9.25
CA SER A 156 4.50 -0.84 -10.00
C SER A 156 4.79 -1.14 -11.46
N ASP A 157 4.15 -2.19 -11.95
CA ASP A 157 4.14 -2.59 -13.36
C ASP A 157 2.71 -2.57 -13.88
N ALA A 158 2.41 -1.64 -14.79
CA ALA A 158 1.11 -1.50 -15.39
C ALA A 158 1.16 -1.83 -16.89
N TYR A 159 0.10 -2.44 -17.39
CA TYR A 159 -0.13 -2.65 -18.80
C TYR A 159 -1.61 -2.54 -19.12
N GLY A 160 -1.91 -2.04 -20.29
CA GLY A 160 -3.30 -1.80 -20.66
C GLY A 160 -3.51 -1.61 -22.14
N VAL A 161 -4.77 -1.40 -22.47
CA VAL A 161 -5.25 -1.08 -23.80
C VAL A 161 -6.25 0.07 -23.71
N ALA A 162 -6.12 1.02 -24.61
CA ALA A 162 -7.07 2.10 -24.80
C ALA A 162 -7.58 2.08 -26.23
N TYR A 163 -8.87 2.26 -26.40
CA TYR A 163 -9.54 2.30 -27.70
C TYR A 163 -10.47 3.50 -27.74
N VAL A 164 -10.48 4.18 -28.87
CA VAL A 164 -11.39 5.30 -29.12
C VAL A 164 -11.98 5.14 -30.53
N HIS A 165 -13.28 5.25 -30.61
CA HIS A 165 -14.04 5.36 -31.86
C HIS A 165 -14.66 6.74 -31.98
N GLU A 166 -14.43 7.38 -33.11
CA GLU A 166 -15.06 8.65 -33.46
C GLU A 166 -15.87 8.52 -34.74
N GLY A 167 -17.13 8.91 -34.67
CA GLY A 167 -17.98 9.00 -35.87
C GLY A 167 -17.50 10.14 -36.78
N LYS A 168 -17.97 10.10 -38.02
CA LYS A 168 -17.65 11.15 -39.00
C LYS A 168 -18.04 12.53 -38.44
N THR A 169 -17.09 13.46 -38.49
CA THR A 169 -17.35 14.85 -38.13
C THR A 169 -18.41 15.43 -39.07
N SER A 170 -19.43 16.03 -38.51
CA SER A 170 -20.46 16.69 -39.30
C SER A 170 -19.92 17.92 -40.04
N LYS A 171 -20.63 18.40 -41.05
CA LYS A 171 -20.27 19.65 -41.77
C LYS A 171 -20.25 20.87 -40.82
N THR A 172 -20.86 20.75 -39.66
CA THR A 172 -20.90 21.77 -38.61
C THR A 172 -19.78 21.63 -37.60
N GLY A 173 -18.82 20.74 -37.80
CA GLY A 173 -17.70 20.50 -36.91
C GLY A 173 -18.05 19.66 -35.65
N ASN A 174 -19.27 19.16 -35.52
CA ASN A 174 -19.67 18.31 -34.42
C ASN A 174 -19.10 16.90 -34.62
N ALA A 175 -18.47 16.37 -33.59
CA ALA A 175 -17.99 15.00 -33.54
C ALA A 175 -18.60 14.27 -32.33
N SER A 176 -18.87 13.00 -32.51
CA SER A 176 -19.34 12.15 -31.41
C SER A 176 -18.63 10.80 -31.50
N GLY A 177 -18.41 10.18 -30.37
CA GLY A 177 -17.74 8.91 -30.34
C GLY A 177 -17.89 8.23 -28.99
N TRP A 178 -17.18 7.11 -28.86
CA TRP A 178 -17.09 6.37 -27.62
C TRP A 178 -15.66 5.86 -27.42
N TYR A 179 -15.33 5.54 -26.21
CA TYR A 179 -14.05 4.99 -25.84
C TYR A 179 -14.20 3.85 -24.84
N ALA A 180 -13.25 2.96 -24.84
CA ALA A 180 -13.12 1.93 -23.84
C ALA A 180 -11.64 1.68 -23.56
N GLY A 181 -11.35 1.24 -22.37
CA GLY A 181 -9.99 0.87 -22.00
C GLY A 181 -9.97 -0.04 -20.79
N ALA A 182 -8.86 -0.73 -20.66
CA ALA A 182 -8.58 -1.56 -19.51
C ALA A 182 -7.11 -1.42 -19.12
N ILE A 183 -6.85 -1.41 -17.84
CA ILE A 183 -5.50 -1.37 -17.28
C ILE A 183 -5.40 -2.37 -16.14
N LYS A 184 -4.28 -3.08 -16.08
CA LYS A 184 -3.90 -3.93 -14.98
C LYS A 184 -2.60 -3.39 -14.41
N ASN A 185 -2.57 -3.17 -13.10
CA ASN A 185 -1.41 -2.68 -12.40
C ASN A 185 -1.05 -3.62 -11.25
N LYS A 186 0.21 -3.97 -11.15
CA LYS A 186 0.77 -4.81 -10.09
C LYS A 186 1.70 -3.94 -9.25
N PHE A 187 1.50 -4.01 -7.94
CA PHE A 187 2.34 -3.35 -6.96
C PHE A 187 3.08 -4.39 -6.15
N ASP A 188 4.39 -4.26 -6.12
CA ASP A 188 5.28 -5.05 -5.28
C ASP A 188 5.82 -4.14 -4.16
N PHE A 189 5.40 -4.42 -2.92
CA PHE A 189 5.79 -3.60 -1.78
C PHE A 189 7.15 -4.03 -1.23
N SER A 190 7.95 -3.05 -0.85
CA SER A 190 9.27 -3.26 -0.22
C SER A 190 9.15 -3.53 1.28
N ASP A 191 8.11 -4.24 1.71
CA ASP A 191 7.95 -4.74 3.06
C ASP A 191 8.71 -6.07 3.25
N ILE A 192 8.93 -6.49 4.50
CA ILE A 192 9.66 -7.75 4.80
C ILE A 192 8.90 -8.97 4.27
N GLY A 193 7.56 -8.91 4.26
CA GLY A 193 6.71 -9.99 3.75
C GLY A 193 6.65 -10.07 2.23
N GLY A 194 7.13 -9.04 1.51
CA GLY A 194 6.99 -8.95 0.06
C GLY A 194 5.52 -8.98 -0.35
N SER A 195 4.70 -8.12 0.27
CA SER A 195 3.27 -8.00 -0.03
C SER A 195 3.05 -7.54 -1.47
N LYS A 196 1.97 -7.98 -2.08
CA LYS A 196 1.63 -7.67 -3.46
C LYS A 196 0.18 -7.21 -3.55
N GLU A 197 -0.06 -6.26 -4.43
CA GLU A 197 -1.40 -5.81 -4.78
C GLU A 197 -1.55 -5.85 -6.29
N GLU A 198 -2.70 -6.29 -6.76
CA GLU A 198 -3.05 -6.29 -8.16
C GLU A 198 -4.36 -5.54 -8.33
N GLN A 199 -4.39 -4.57 -9.24
CA GLN A 199 -5.55 -3.78 -9.56
C GLN A 199 -5.88 -3.95 -11.03
N SER A 200 -7.17 -4.05 -11.34
CA SER A 200 -7.68 -4.06 -12.70
C SER A 200 -8.81 -3.05 -12.80
N ILE A 201 -8.72 -2.14 -13.77
CA ILE A 201 -9.73 -1.11 -14.02
C ILE A 201 -10.15 -1.24 -15.47
N VAL A 202 -11.47 -1.25 -15.69
CA VAL A 202 -12.11 -1.18 -17.01
C VAL A 202 -12.95 0.08 -17.04
N LYS A 203 -12.83 0.85 -18.10
CA LYS A 203 -13.55 2.10 -18.29
C LYS A 203 -14.18 2.12 -19.69
N ALA A 204 -15.39 2.66 -19.79
CA ALA A 204 -16.06 2.94 -21.05
C ALA A 204 -16.82 4.24 -20.95
N GLY A 205 -16.86 5.00 -22.02
CA GLY A 205 -17.56 6.27 -22.08
C GLY A 205 -17.95 6.66 -23.50
N ALA A 206 -18.83 7.64 -23.57
CA ALA A 206 -19.22 8.27 -24.83
C ALA A 206 -19.00 9.78 -24.71
N PHE A 207 -18.70 10.43 -25.81
CA PHE A 207 -18.45 11.87 -25.87
C PHE A 207 -19.09 12.51 -27.08
N LYS A 208 -19.39 13.80 -26.93
CA LYS A 208 -19.80 14.68 -28.02
C LYS A 208 -19.00 15.96 -27.93
N SER A 209 -18.36 16.33 -29.03
CA SER A 209 -17.58 17.54 -29.17
C SER A 209 -18.26 18.48 -30.15
N MET A 210 -18.38 19.75 -29.77
CA MET A 210 -19.00 20.81 -30.55
C MET A 210 -18.07 22.02 -30.61
N PRO A 211 -17.84 22.63 -31.80
CA PRO A 211 -17.02 23.84 -31.90
C PRO A 211 -17.69 25.02 -31.19
N ILE A 212 -16.86 25.87 -30.61
CA ILE A 212 -17.29 27.15 -30.01
C ILE A 212 -17.16 28.24 -31.06
N GLY A 213 -18.31 28.88 -31.37
CA GLY A 213 -18.37 30.01 -32.32
C GLY A 213 -18.68 29.58 -33.75
N LYS A 214 -18.79 30.58 -34.65
CA LYS A 214 -19.12 30.39 -36.07
C LYS A 214 -17.92 29.96 -36.92
N ASP A 215 -16.71 30.18 -36.44
CA ASP A 215 -15.47 29.77 -37.13
C ASP A 215 -15.00 28.41 -36.64
N TYR A 216 -15.24 27.41 -37.45
CA TYR A 216 -14.81 26.02 -37.17
C TYR A 216 -13.29 25.83 -37.10
N ASN A 217 -12.52 26.86 -37.49
CA ASN A 217 -11.05 26.83 -37.54
C ASN A 217 -10.39 27.30 -36.25
N ASN A 218 -11.12 27.84 -35.28
CA ASN A 218 -10.55 28.41 -34.04
C ASN A 218 -10.04 27.39 -33.03
N GLY A 219 -10.20 26.10 -33.29
CA GLY A 219 -9.66 25.04 -32.44
C GLY A 219 -10.30 24.86 -31.05
N LEU A 220 -11.22 25.75 -30.67
CA LEU A 220 -11.96 25.68 -29.40
C LEU A 220 -13.18 24.80 -29.57
N ASN A 221 -13.32 23.78 -28.74
CA ASN A 221 -14.44 22.86 -28.75
C ASN A 221 -14.99 22.67 -27.34
N TRP A 222 -16.29 22.56 -27.23
CA TRP A 222 -16.98 22.03 -26.07
C TRP A 222 -17.04 20.51 -26.18
N THR A 223 -16.59 19.80 -25.16
CA THR A 223 -16.72 18.36 -25.12
C THR A 223 -17.53 17.96 -23.87
N ILE A 224 -18.62 17.24 -24.12
CA ILE A 224 -19.41 16.61 -23.05
C ILE A 224 -19.15 15.13 -23.11
N SER A 225 -18.79 14.52 -22.00
CA SER A 225 -18.58 13.08 -21.87
C SER A 225 -19.36 12.51 -20.69
N ALA A 226 -19.79 11.27 -20.86
CA ALA A 226 -20.32 10.44 -19.78
C ALA A 226 -19.52 9.12 -19.77
N GLU A 227 -19.08 8.73 -18.59
CA GLU A 227 -18.27 7.50 -18.43
C GLU A 227 -18.71 6.68 -17.24
N GLY A 228 -18.47 5.39 -17.33
CA GLY A 228 -18.55 4.45 -16.24
C GLY A 228 -17.27 3.65 -16.13
N PHE A 229 -16.90 3.27 -14.92
CA PHE A 229 -15.75 2.43 -14.66
C PHE A 229 -16.08 1.34 -13.65
N MET A 230 -15.37 0.23 -13.76
CA MET A 230 -15.35 -0.84 -12.75
C MET A 230 -13.90 -1.14 -12.42
N GLY A 231 -13.62 -1.25 -11.13
CA GLY A 231 -12.30 -1.60 -10.63
C GLY A 231 -12.39 -2.80 -9.69
N ASN A 232 -11.40 -3.67 -9.74
CA ASN A 232 -11.19 -4.75 -8.80
C ASN A 232 -9.75 -4.69 -8.30
N GLY A 233 -9.55 -4.89 -7.00
CA GLY A 233 -8.24 -4.95 -6.36
C GLY A 233 -8.13 -6.20 -5.51
N GLU A 234 -7.01 -6.91 -5.62
CA GLU A 234 -6.66 -8.04 -4.78
C GLU A 234 -5.32 -7.76 -4.11
N THR A 235 -5.28 -7.85 -2.78
CA THR A 235 -4.06 -7.68 -2.01
C THR A 235 -3.67 -9.00 -1.38
N LYS A 236 -2.47 -9.49 -1.70
CA LYS A 236 -1.87 -10.67 -1.09
C LYS A 236 -0.84 -10.23 -0.06
N ARG A 237 -1.13 -10.48 1.20
CA ARG A 237 -0.24 -10.20 2.30
C ARG A 237 0.46 -11.46 2.76
N LYS A 238 1.74 -11.33 3.00
CA LYS A 238 2.48 -12.30 3.80
C LYS A 238 2.76 -11.64 5.14
N PHE A 239 2.06 -12.13 6.17
CA PHE A 239 2.44 -11.83 7.54
C PHE A 239 3.69 -12.65 7.89
N LEU A 240 4.58 -12.04 8.66
CA LEU A 240 5.71 -12.72 9.28
C LEU A 240 5.28 -13.95 10.10
#